data_cee4371feb6807517f8539b6feb39f38
#
_entry.id   cee4371feb6807517f8539b6feb39f38
#
_cell.length_a   1.000
_cell.length_b   1.000
_cell.length_c   1.000
_cell.angle_alpha   90.00
_cell.angle_beta   90.00
_cell.angle_gamma   90.00
#
_symmetry.space_group_name_H-M   'P 1'
#
loop_
_entity.id
_entity.type
_entity.pdbx_description
1 polymer ?
#
loop_
_entity_poly.entity_id
_entity_poly.type
_entity_poly.pdbx_seq_one_letter_code
_entity_poly.pdbx_strand_id
1 'polypeptide(L)'
;MSRPVAPVLTVRSDGSQRTFAAGHDVVVGRDLRADVRVAHPLISRAHLVLRYDHGRWMAIDNGSLNGMFVNGRRLPAVDITDRMTVNIGNPDGPALSFELGRDQGSV
;
A
#
# COMPACT_ATOMS: atom_id res chain seq x y z
N MET A 1 25.47 -18.40 5.52
CA MET A 1 24.23 -18.02 6.19
C MET A 1 23.39 -17.13 5.29
N SER A 2 22.15 -17.45 5.10
CA SER A 2 21.31 -16.68 4.21
C SER A 2 20.54 -15.62 4.99
N ARG A 3 20.26 -14.52 4.32
CA ARG A 3 19.43 -13.48 4.89
C ARG A 3 17.97 -13.81 4.62
N PRO A 4 17.06 -13.39 5.49
CA PRO A 4 15.65 -13.45 5.17
C PRO A 4 15.40 -12.62 3.91
N VAL A 5 14.59 -13.12 3.04
CA VAL A 5 14.20 -12.38 1.83
C VAL A 5 12.93 -11.62 2.15
N ALA A 6 12.93 -10.33 1.82
CA ALA A 6 11.75 -9.51 2.03
C ALA A 6 10.62 -10.02 1.13
N PRO A 7 9.39 -10.12 1.66
CA PRO A 7 8.28 -10.52 0.81
C PRO A 7 7.99 -9.44 -0.23
N VAL A 8 7.51 -9.85 -1.39
CA VAL A 8 6.99 -8.90 -2.36
C VAL A 8 5.61 -8.45 -1.90
N LEU A 9 5.26 -7.23 -2.24
CA LEU A 9 3.96 -6.68 -1.89
C LEU A 9 3.12 -6.60 -3.16
N THR A 10 1.96 -7.24 -3.14
CA THR A 10 0.99 -7.09 -4.20
C THR A 10 -0.12 -6.16 -3.74
N VAL A 11 -0.41 -5.15 -4.55
CA VAL A 11 -1.44 -4.16 -4.27
C VAL A 11 -2.53 -4.30 -5.32
N ARG A 12 -3.76 -4.51 -4.87
CA ARG A 12 -4.92 -4.57 -5.75
C ARG A 12 -5.79 -3.36 -5.51
N SER A 13 -6.19 -2.73 -6.60
CA SER A 13 -7.02 -1.53 -6.55
C SER A 13 -7.92 -1.52 -7.77
N ASP A 14 -9.21 -1.60 -7.56
CA ASP A 14 -10.22 -1.42 -8.62
C ASP A 14 -9.91 -2.20 -9.90
N GLY A 15 -9.70 -3.50 -9.75
CA GLY A 15 -9.44 -4.37 -10.89
C GLY A 15 -8.01 -4.37 -11.39
N SER A 16 -7.17 -3.51 -10.86
CA SER A 16 -5.74 -3.47 -11.22
C SER A 16 -4.92 -4.14 -10.14
N GLN A 17 -3.78 -4.66 -10.54
CA GLN A 17 -2.87 -5.34 -9.61
C GLN A 17 -1.44 -5.00 -9.97
N ARG A 18 -0.65 -4.61 -8.98
CA ARG A 18 0.77 -4.35 -9.15
C ARG A 18 1.54 -5.04 -8.03
N THR A 19 2.72 -5.54 -8.35
CA THR A 19 3.59 -6.21 -7.38
C THR A 19 4.92 -5.46 -7.29
N PHE A 20 5.40 -5.27 -6.07
CA PHE A 20 6.60 -4.49 -5.80
C PHE A 20 7.56 -5.27 -4.93
N ALA A 21 8.84 -5.22 -5.28
CA ALA A 21 9.90 -5.70 -4.42
C ALA A 21 10.27 -4.59 -3.42
N ALA A 22 10.81 -4.98 -2.28
CA ALA A 22 11.36 -4.01 -1.34
C ALA A 22 12.57 -3.31 -1.98
N GLY A 23 12.82 -2.09 -1.56
CA GLY A 23 13.96 -1.32 -2.04
C GLY A 23 13.63 0.13 -2.40
N HIS A 24 12.39 0.39 -2.74
CA HIS A 24 11.92 1.74 -3.06
C HIS A 24 10.59 1.98 -2.41
N ASP A 25 10.30 3.22 -2.07
CA ASP A 25 8.97 3.59 -1.62
C ASP A 25 8.00 3.47 -2.80
N VAL A 26 6.80 3.01 -2.50
CA VAL A 26 5.73 2.87 -3.48
C VAL A 26 4.71 3.97 -3.18
N VAL A 27 4.43 4.82 -4.14
CA VAL A 27 3.49 5.92 -3.96
C VAL A 27 2.13 5.52 -4.49
N VAL A 28 1.11 5.69 -3.66
CA VAL A 28 -0.29 5.46 -4.02
C VAL A 28 -0.97 6.82 -4.06
N GLY A 29 -1.62 7.14 -5.15
CA GLY A 29 -2.31 8.41 -5.23
C GLY A 29 -2.93 8.69 -6.59
N ARG A 30 -3.43 9.90 -6.74
CA ARG A 30 -4.13 10.32 -7.94
C ARG A 30 -3.21 10.79 -9.06
N ASP A 31 -1.96 11.12 -8.73
CA ASP A 31 -1.00 11.59 -9.71
C ASP A 31 -0.75 10.51 -10.77
N LEU A 32 -0.62 10.93 -12.02
CA LEU A 32 -0.31 10.00 -13.11
C LEU A 32 1.00 9.26 -12.91
N ARG A 33 1.91 9.83 -12.13
CA ARG A 33 3.20 9.24 -11.86
C ARG A 33 3.20 8.33 -10.63
N ALA A 34 2.07 8.22 -9.94
CA ALA A 34 1.99 7.31 -8.79
C ALA A 34 2.22 5.87 -9.25
N ASP A 35 2.88 5.09 -8.40
CA ASP A 35 3.11 3.68 -8.69
C ASP A 35 1.81 2.89 -8.71
N VAL A 36 0.89 3.27 -7.83
CA VAL A 36 -0.48 2.73 -7.83
C VAL A 36 -1.39 3.95 -7.94
N ARG A 37 -2.00 4.11 -9.11
CA ARG A 37 -2.84 5.27 -9.34
C ARG A 37 -4.28 4.97 -8.95
N VAL A 38 -4.85 5.83 -8.14
CA VAL A 38 -6.25 5.76 -7.74
C VAL A 38 -6.92 7.04 -8.22
N ALA A 39 -7.69 6.93 -9.30
CA ALA A 39 -8.29 8.09 -9.95
C ALA A 39 -9.64 8.42 -9.31
N HIS A 40 -9.58 9.02 -8.14
CA HIS A 40 -10.79 9.36 -7.38
C HIS A 40 -10.60 10.76 -6.79
N PRO A 41 -11.62 11.62 -6.83
CA PRO A 41 -11.46 13.01 -6.42
C PRO A 41 -11.09 13.22 -4.95
N LEU A 42 -11.39 12.27 -4.07
CA LEU A 42 -11.03 12.38 -2.65
C LEU A 42 -9.59 11.98 -2.37
N ILE A 43 -8.87 11.50 -3.38
CA ILE A 43 -7.52 10.98 -3.20
C ILE A 43 -6.50 12.07 -3.53
N SER A 44 -5.55 12.26 -2.63
CA SER A 44 -4.45 13.20 -2.83
C SER A 44 -3.52 12.68 -3.92
N ARG A 45 -2.75 13.57 -4.54
CA ARG A 45 -1.82 13.18 -5.61
C ARG A 45 -0.85 12.10 -5.13
N ALA A 46 -0.26 12.29 -3.95
CA ALA A 46 0.57 11.30 -3.28
C ALA A 46 -0.07 11.04 -1.92
N HIS A 47 -0.98 10.09 -1.87
CA HIS A 47 -1.85 9.87 -0.72
C HIS A 47 -1.20 8.98 0.33
N LEU A 48 -0.62 7.87 -0.10
CA LEU A 48 0.07 6.94 0.77
C LEU A 48 1.46 6.66 0.24
N VAL A 49 2.35 6.31 1.16
CA VAL A 49 3.63 5.71 0.84
C VAL A 49 3.63 4.32 1.44
N LEU A 50 3.96 3.33 0.62
CA LEU A 50 4.14 1.96 1.07
C LEU A 50 5.63 1.72 1.15
N ARG A 51 6.11 1.33 2.32
CA ARG A 51 7.54 1.24 2.60
C ARG A 51 7.87 -0.05 3.31
N TYR A 52 8.95 -0.69 2.89
CA TYR A 52 9.49 -1.83 3.62
C TYR A 52 10.63 -1.32 4.50
N ASP A 53 10.46 -1.46 5.80
CA ASP A 53 11.44 -0.96 6.76
C ASP A 53 11.38 -1.81 8.01
N HIS A 54 12.56 -2.11 8.56
CA HIS A 54 12.67 -2.90 9.78
C HIS A 54 11.92 -4.23 9.68
N GLY A 55 12.02 -4.88 8.54
CA GLY A 55 11.50 -6.23 8.37
C GLY A 55 10.01 -6.32 8.05
N ARG A 56 9.37 -5.20 7.73
CA ARG A 56 7.94 -5.23 7.44
C ARG A 56 7.55 -4.16 6.44
N TRP A 57 6.47 -4.43 5.73
CA TRP A 57 5.84 -3.42 4.89
C TRP A 57 4.90 -2.57 5.73
N MET A 58 4.87 -1.29 5.47
CA MET A 58 3.99 -0.34 6.14
C MET A 58 3.27 0.51 5.12
N ALA A 59 2.02 0.86 5.43
CA ALA A 59 1.30 1.89 4.70
C ALA A 59 1.30 3.15 5.55
N ILE A 60 1.73 4.25 4.98
CA ILE A 60 1.93 5.51 5.70
C ILE A 60 1.14 6.60 4.99
N ASP A 61 0.28 7.29 5.72
CA ASP A 61 -0.44 8.44 5.18
C ASP A 61 0.56 9.56 4.93
N ASN A 62 0.63 10.01 3.69
CA ASN A 62 1.61 11.02 3.28
C ASN A 62 1.01 12.42 3.39
N GLY A 63 0.44 12.74 4.55
CA GLY A 63 -0.16 14.05 4.77
C GLY A 63 -1.40 14.29 3.92
N SER A 64 -2.15 13.23 3.63
CA SER A 64 -3.32 13.36 2.78
C SER A 64 -4.42 14.18 3.43
N LEU A 65 -5.25 14.79 2.61
CA LEU A 65 -6.37 15.58 3.12
C LEU A 65 -7.42 14.69 3.79
N ASN A 66 -7.72 13.55 3.18
CA ASN A 66 -8.88 12.75 3.57
C ASN A 66 -8.55 11.44 4.29
N GLY A 67 -7.27 11.06 4.36
CA GLY A 67 -6.83 10.01 5.25
C GLY A 67 -6.85 8.59 4.73
N MET A 68 -6.39 7.68 5.57
CA MET A 68 -6.36 6.25 5.38
C MET A 68 -7.14 5.60 6.53
N PHE A 69 -7.93 4.58 6.23
CA PHE A 69 -8.84 3.98 7.20
C PHE A 69 -8.69 2.47 7.21
N VAL A 70 -8.65 1.90 8.40
CA VAL A 70 -8.64 0.46 8.60
C VAL A 70 -9.80 0.14 9.52
N ASN A 71 -10.73 -0.68 9.05
CA ASN A 71 -11.95 -1.03 9.79
C ASN A 71 -12.68 0.23 10.30
N GLY A 72 -12.75 1.25 9.44
CA GLY A 72 -13.46 2.48 9.75
C GLY A 72 -12.68 3.49 10.58
N ARG A 73 -11.47 3.16 11.03
CA ARG A 73 -10.67 4.07 11.87
C ARG A 73 -9.58 4.73 11.04
N ARG A 74 -9.47 6.02 11.18
CA ARG A 74 -8.40 6.78 10.51
C ARG A 74 -7.07 6.56 11.24
N LEU A 75 -6.06 6.13 10.49
CA LEU A 75 -4.73 5.86 11.05
C LEU A 75 -3.66 6.57 10.24
N PRO A 76 -2.62 7.10 10.91
CA PRO A 76 -1.52 7.74 10.18
C PRO A 76 -0.57 6.73 9.53
N ALA A 77 -0.50 5.53 10.07
CA ALA A 77 0.35 4.47 9.56
C ALA A 77 -0.15 3.13 10.07
N VAL A 78 0.14 2.07 9.33
CA VAL A 78 -0.26 0.73 9.73
C VAL A 78 0.72 -0.27 9.13
N ASP A 79 1.01 -1.33 9.89
CA ASP A 79 1.76 -2.46 9.36
C ASP A 79 0.85 -3.21 8.38
N ILE A 80 1.39 -3.52 7.21
CA ILE A 80 0.64 -4.28 6.22
C ILE A 80 0.75 -5.75 6.55
N THR A 81 -0.40 -6.39 6.72
CA THR A 81 -0.47 -7.84 6.91
C THR A 81 -1.07 -8.47 5.66
N ASP A 82 -0.81 -9.76 5.49
CA ASP A 82 -1.30 -10.47 4.31
C ASP A 82 -2.83 -10.44 4.27
N ARG A 83 -3.36 -10.12 3.10
CA ARG A 83 -4.80 -10.05 2.83
C ARG A 83 -5.52 -8.92 3.54
N MET A 84 -4.76 -7.91 3.97
CA MET A 84 -5.32 -6.75 4.60
C MET A 84 -5.94 -5.82 3.56
N THR A 85 -6.96 -5.08 3.97
CA THR A 85 -7.57 -4.03 3.14
C THR A 85 -7.53 -2.72 3.89
N VAL A 86 -7.18 -1.65 3.19
CA VAL A 86 -7.33 -0.30 3.71
C VAL A 86 -8.21 0.50 2.76
N ASN A 87 -8.94 1.47 3.30
CA ASN A 87 -9.72 2.40 2.50
C ASN A 87 -9.05 3.76 2.56
N ILE A 88 -9.08 4.49 1.47
CA ILE A 88 -8.48 5.82 1.42
C ILE A 88 -9.51 6.85 0.98
N GLY A 89 -9.37 8.06 1.52
CA GLY A 89 -10.27 9.16 1.19
C GLY A 89 -11.49 9.25 2.08
N ASN A 90 -12.04 8.14 2.51
CA ASN A 90 -13.02 8.05 3.57
C ASN A 90 -13.16 6.57 3.98
N PRO A 91 -13.89 6.27 5.07
CA PRO A 91 -13.99 4.88 5.54
C PRO A 91 -14.60 3.91 4.51
N ASP A 92 -15.41 4.41 3.61
CA ASP A 92 -16.01 3.61 2.54
C ASP A 92 -15.43 3.96 1.18
N GLY A 93 -14.29 4.62 1.16
CA GLY A 93 -13.65 5.05 -0.07
C GLY A 93 -12.96 3.92 -0.81
N PRO A 94 -12.21 4.27 -1.85
CA PRO A 94 -11.49 3.27 -2.61
C PRO A 94 -10.69 2.33 -1.73
N ALA A 95 -10.76 1.05 -2.03
CA ALA A 95 -10.10 0.01 -1.24
C ALA A 95 -8.80 -0.43 -1.90
N LEU A 96 -7.78 -0.60 -1.08
CA LEU A 96 -6.52 -1.22 -1.47
C LEU A 96 -6.41 -2.52 -0.72
N SER A 97 -6.24 -3.62 -1.44
CA SER A 97 -6.02 -4.93 -0.82
C SER A 97 -4.58 -5.32 -1.01
N PHE A 98 -3.99 -5.88 0.02
CA PHE A 98 -2.57 -6.22 0.03
C PHE A 98 -2.37 -7.72 0.17
N GLU A 99 -1.38 -8.23 -0.52
CA GLU A 99 -0.91 -9.60 -0.34
C GLU A 99 0.59 -9.58 -0.19
N LEU A 100 1.09 -10.37 0.74
CA LEU A 100 2.52 -10.53 0.95
C LEU A 100 2.93 -11.89 0.41
N GLY A 101 3.78 -11.88 -0.61
CA GLY A 101 4.26 -13.09 -1.23
C GLY A 101 5.72 -13.32 -0.91
N ARG A 102 6.16 -14.56 -1.01
CA ARG A 102 7.58 -14.83 -0.94
C ARG A 102 8.18 -14.59 -2.29
N ASP A 103 9.38 -14.15 -2.24
CA ASP A 103 10.13 -14.07 -3.43
C ASP A 103 10.24 -15.47 -3.99
N GLN A 104 9.95 -15.63 -5.05
CA GLN A 104 9.91 -16.82 -5.46
C GLN A 104 10.79 -17.58 -5.71
N GLY A 105 11.31 -17.26 -5.62
CA GLY A 105 12.15 -18.00 -5.85
C GLY A 105 11.93 -19.35 -5.54
N SER A 106 11.40 -19.60 -5.28
CA SER A 106 11.41 -20.63 -4.88
C SER A 106 11.12 -21.62 -5.46
N VAL A 107 11.24 -22.02 -5.69
CA VAL A 107 11.14 -23.02 -5.95
C VAL A 107 11.31 -23.62 -6.10
#